data_83cee9854359626ec6c5b944876875dc
#
_entry.id   83cee9854359626ec6c5b944876875dc
#
_cell.length_a   1.000
_cell.length_b   1.000
_cell.length_c   1.000
_cell.angle_alpha   90.00
_cell.angle_beta   90.00
_cell.angle_gamma   90.00
#
_symmetry.space_group_name_H-M   'P 1'
#
loop_
_entity.id
_entity.type
_entity.pdbx_description
1 polymer ?
#
loop_
_entity_poly.entity_id
_entity_poly.type
_entity_poly.pdbx_seq_one_letter_code
_entity_poly.pdbx_strand_id
1 'polypeptide(L)'
;MKENHLDKRSRSRTSALSMDAAEFREIGHRLIEQIADFYDSLPKRALTPTKTPSQVRELLGSGALPDQGTAAGELLEEVAPMLFANSLHNGHPGFLGYISASGAPLGALADLLAATINSNLAKWELSPVASEIEKQTVRWLAELIGYPADCGGIMVSGGNSANLHGLLAARQAAAPWDLRRDGLYGDQRKLTAYVSRETHTWIDKAAEACGIGAAAVRWIETDMNHRMNLGALGKQIELDKQNGCLPFIVVGTAGTVSTGAIDPLRDIAALCREQGIWFHVDGAYGAPAACLDESPDDLHALALADSVAVDPHKWLYSPIEAACILTRDPDALRKVFDFRPSYYNFDGADSRIDYYQHGLQNSRGFRALKVWLGLRRAGRDGYRASIREDIALARYLYRSVEANPDLEARSLNLSVATFRYLPRNMKRDMQDGGPAVADYVNSLNKAILAKVQNSGRAFVSNAIVNGDYLLRACVVNFRTTESDIDSVVGIISEIGKPLHARMRPKHLAA
;
A
#
# COMPACT_ATOMS: atom_id res chain seq x y z
N MET A 1 10.68 11.03 -74.23
CA MET A 1 10.89 11.26 -72.85
C MET A 1 9.59 11.81 -72.26
N LYS A 2 8.83 11.01 -71.55
CA LYS A 2 7.66 11.46 -70.74
C LYS A 2 8.05 11.53 -69.33
N GLU A 3 8.20 12.73 -68.78
CA GLU A 3 8.41 12.98 -67.37
C GLU A 3 7.13 12.61 -66.63
N ASN A 4 7.25 11.59 -65.78
CA ASN A 4 6.24 11.22 -64.78
C ASN A 4 6.31 12.23 -63.63
N HIS A 5 5.47 13.24 -63.66
CA HIS A 5 5.18 14.05 -62.48
C HIS A 5 4.42 13.18 -61.45
N LEU A 6 5.17 12.56 -60.54
CA LEU A 6 4.61 12.03 -59.30
C LEU A 6 4.11 13.22 -58.48
N ASP A 7 2.79 13.42 -58.48
CA ASP A 7 2.09 14.36 -57.63
C ASP A 7 2.32 13.99 -56.16
N LYS A 8 3.36 14.59 -55.54
CA LYS A 8 3.69 14.45 -54.12
C LYS A 8 2.70 15.31 -53.31
N ARG A 9 1.42 15.03 -53.35
CA ARG A 9 0.50 15.42 -52.27
C ARG A 9 0.83 14.53 -51.09
N SER A 10 1.57 15.06 -50.11
CA SER A 10 1.68 14.44 -48.81
C SER A 10 0.27 14.38 -48.22
N ARG A 11 -0.38 13.21 -48.31
CA ARG A 11 -1.64 12.97 -47.60
C ARG A 11 -1.32 13.03 -46.12
N SER A 12 -1.63 14.13 -45.44
CA SER A 12 -1.60 14.18 -44.01
C SER A 12 -2.54 13.07 -43.49
N ARG A 13 -1.98 12.12 -42.72
CA ARG A 13 -2.78 11.06 -42.12
C ARG A 13 -3.70 11.70 -41.08
N THR A 14 -5.00 11.67 -41.29
CA THR A 14 -5.99 12.06 -40.29
C THR A 14 -6.25 10.84 -39.41
N SER A 15 -6.07 10.97 -38.10
CA SER A 15 -6.36 9.91 -37.13
C SER A 15 -7.48 10.38 -36.20
N ALA A 16 -8.45 9.52 -35.95
CA ALA A 16 -9.51 9.78 -34.98
C ALA A 16 -8.98 9.94 -33.53
N LEU A 17 -7.72 9.56 -33.30
CA LEU A 17 -7.05 9.71 -32.00
C LEU A 17 -6.25 11.03 -31.88
N SER A 18 -6.15 11.81 -32.98
CA SER A 18 -5.42 13.07 -32.94
C SER A 18 -6.30 14.19 -32.38
N MET A 19 -5.67 15.06 -31.62
CA MET A 19 -6.24 16.27 -31.05
C MET A 19 -5.26 17.41 -31.33
N ASP A 20 -5.73 18.57 -31.78
CA ASP A 20 -4.85 19.71 -31.95
C ASP A 20 -4.54 20.41 -30.62
N ALA A 21 -3.52 21.29 -30.62
CA ALA A 21 -3.08 21.97 -29.42
C ALA A 21 -4.11 22.96 -28.86
N ALA A 22 -5.01 23.50 -29.68
CA ALA A 22 -6.06 24.43 -29.25
C ALA A 22 -7.15 23.64 -28.50
N GLU A 23 -7.64 22.55 -29.08
CA GLU A 23 -8.62 21.64 -28.50
C GLU A 23 -8.06 21.02 -27.17
N PHE A 24 -6.81 20.52 -27.21
CA PHE A 24 -6.16 19.98 -26.00
C PHE A 24 -6.11 21.00 -24.85
N ARG A 25 -5.77 22.26 -25.18
CA ARG A 25 -5.70 23.32 -24.18
C ARG A 25 -7.06 23.67 -23.61
N GLU A 26 -8.07 23.79 -24.46
CA GLU A 26 -9.44 24.13 -24.03
C GLU A 26 -10.01 23.07 -23.12
N ILE A 27 -9.98 21.80 -23.54
CA ILE A 27 -10.50 20.67 -22.76
C ILE A 27 -9.68 20.48 -21.46
N GLY A 28 -8.35 20.58 -21.57
CA GLY A 28 -7.44 20.45 -20.45
C GLY A 28 -7.69 21.50 -19.36
N HIS A 29 -7.89 22.77 -19.73
CA HIS A 29 -8.22 23.81 -18.75
C HIS A 29 -9.55 23.51 -18.03
N ARG A 30 -10.60 23.12 -18.76
CA ARG A 30 -11.89 22.76 -18.16
C ARG A 30 -11.76 21.60 -17.17
N LEU A 31 -11.00 20.56 -17.52
CA LEU A 31 -10.77 19.43 -16.63
C LEU A 31 -9.99 19.83 -15.37
N ILE A 32 -8.97 20.68 -15.50
CA ILE A 32 -8.19 21.18 -14.35
C ILE A 32 -9.08 21.97 -13.39
N GLU A 33 -9.95 22.85 -13.91
CA GLU A 33 -10.91 23.59 -13.06
C GLU A 33 -11.86 22.63 -12.33
N GLN A 34 -12.42 21.63 -13.02
CA GLN A 34 -13.28 20.62 -12.39
C GLN A 34 -12.53 19.83 -11.28
N ILE A 35 -11.26 19.50 -11.47
CA ILE A 35 -10.42 18.84 -10.48
C ILE A 35 -10.16 19.77 -9.28
N ALA A 36 -9.89 21.05 -9.52
CA ALA A 36 -9.70 22.03 -8.45
C ALA A 36 -10.98 22.18 -7.61
N ASP A 37 -12.14 22.35 -8.25
CA ASP A 37 -13.45 22.38 -7.57
C ASP A 37 -13.74 21.10 -6.79
N PHE A 38 -13.34 19.94 -7.33
CA PHE A 38 -13.44 18.67 -6.62
C PHE A 38 -12.63 18.68 -5.34
N TYR A 39 -11.36 19.13 -5.37
CA TYR A 39 -10.51 19.21 -4.18
C TYR A 39 -11.09 20.18 -3.13
N ASP A 40 -11.59 21.34 -3.53
CA ASP A 40 -12.17 22.32 -2.64
C ASP A 40 -13.49 21.84 -1.98
N SER A 41 -14.29 21.11 -2.74
CA SER A 41 -15.55 20.55 -2.24
C SER A 41 -15.40 19.25 -1.47
N LEU A 42 -14.24 18.59 -1.53
CA LEU A 42 -14.00 17.25 -1.00
C LEU A 42 -14.43 17.07 0.49
N PRO A 43 -14.12 17.99 1.42
CA PRO A 43 -14.54 17.86 2.83
C PRO A 43 -16.07 17.92 3.05
N LYS A 44 -16.82 18.40 2.07
CA LYS A 44 -18.28 18.56 2.14
C LYS A 44 -19.03 17.47 1.36
N ARG A 45 -18.32 16.62 0.62
CA ARG A 45 -18.92 15.53 -0.17
C ARG A 45 -19.29 14.36 0.72
N ALA A 46 -20.25 13.56 0.27
CA ALA A 46 -20.46 12.24 0.85
C ALA A 46 -19.21 11.38 0.61
N LEU A 47 -18.67 10.82 1.68
CA LEU A 47 -17.42 10.05 1.65
C LEU A 47 -17.56 8.73 0.89
N THR A 48 -18.72 8.06 1.04
CA THR A 48 -19.01 6.77 0.44
C THR A 48 -20.10 6.92 -0.62
N PRO A 49 -19.93 6.36 -1.82
CA PRO A 49 -20.99 6.33 -2.82
C PRO A 49 -22.14 5.44 -2.34
N THR A 50 -23.38 5.85 -2.66
CA THR A 50 -24.59 5.15 -2.22
C THR A 50 -25.16 4.18 -3.26
N LYS A 51 -24.63 4.19 -4.49
CA LYS A 51 -25.13 3.37 -5.58
C LYS A 51 -24.77 1.89 -5.42
N THR A 52 -25.72 1.03 -5.72
CA THR A 52 -25.49 -0.41 -5.82
C THR A 52 -24.70 -0.76 -7.08
N PRO A 53 -24.08 -1.96 -7.15
CA PRO A 53 -23.39 -2.40 -8.37
C PRO A 53 -24.28 -2.42 -9.62
N SER A 54 -25.58 -2.71 -9.50
CA SER A 54 -26.52 -2.62 -10.61
C SER A 54 -26.72 -1.20 -11.10
N GLN A 55 -26.92 -0.25 -10.18
CA GLN A 55 -27.06 1.17 -10.51
C GLN A 55 -25.79 1.76 -11.13
N VAL A 56 -24.59 1.31 -10.72
CA VAL A 56 -23.34 1.72 -11.38
C VAL A 56 -23.25 1.16 -12.80
N ARG A 57 -23.67 -0.11 -13.03
CA ARG A 57 -23.73 -0.67 -14.38
C ARG A 57 -24.72 0.04 -15.27
N GLU A 58 -25.89 0.42 -14.74
CA GLU A 58 -26.89 1.23 -15.47
C GLU A 58 -26.32 2.60 -15.86
N LEU A 59 -25.55 3.23 -14.99
CA LEU A 59 -24.89 4.51 -15.24
C LEU A 59 -23.89 4.43 -16.41
N LEU A 60 -23.16 3.31 -16.50
CA LEU A 60 -22.17 3.08 -17.58
C LEU A 60 -22.82 2.59 -18.88
N GLY A 61 -24.06 2.11 -18.81
CA GLY A 61 -24.72 1.45 -19.91
C GLY A 61 -24.19 0.03 -20.16
N SER A 62 -24.89 -0.70 -21.02
CA SER A 62 -24.54 -2.09 -21.41
C SER A 62 -24.35 -2.24 -22.93
N GLY A 63 -24.11 -1.15 -23.63
CA GLY A 63 -23.91 -1.12 -25.08
C GLY A 63 -22.66 -1.91 -25.53
N ALA A 64 -22.68 -2.36 -26.78
CA ALA A 64 -21.48 -2.87 -27.44
C ALA A 64 -20.43 -1.74 -27.62
N LEU A 65 -19.22 -2.13 -28.01
CA LEU A 65 -18.21 -1.14 -28.42
C LEU A 65 -18.81 -0.21 -29.49
N PRO A 66 -18.78 1.12 -29.29
CA PRO A 66 -19.35 2.06 -30.23
C PRO A 66 -18.67 2.01 -31.62
N ASP A 67 -19.47 1.98 -32.67
CA ASP A 67 -18.96 2.08 -34.06
C ASP A 67 -18.49 3.50 -34.40
N GLN A 68 -19.07 4.51 -33.77
CA GLN A 68 -18.72 5.92 -33.93
C GLN A 68 -18.09 6.48 -32.65
N GLY A 69 -17.06 7.30 -32.83
CA GLY A 69 -16.41 7.99 -31.72
C GLY A 69 -17.26 9.16 -31.19
N THR A 70 -17.03 9.54 -29.93
CA THR A 70 -17.59 10.74 -29.30
C THR A 70 -16.52 11.81 -29.17
N ALA A 71 -16.90 13.08 -29.26
CA ALA A 71 -15.97 14.20 -29.10
C ALA A 71 -15.30 14.16 -27.70
N ALA A 72 -14.00 14.43 -27.64
CA ALA A 72 -13.22 14.30 -26.39
C ALA A 72 -13.74 15.23 -25.27
N GLY A 73 -14.20 16.43 -25.62
CA GLY A 73 -14.81 17.36 -24.66
C GLY A 73 -16.08 16.80 -24.01
N GLU A 74 -16.97 16.23 -24.80
CA GLU A 74 -18.21 15.60 -24.33
C GLU A 74 -17.91 14.42 -23.40
N LEU A 75 -16.94 13.57 -23.77
CA LEU A 75 -16.52 12.44 -22.93
C LEU A 75 -16.03 12.88 -21.57
N LEU A 76 -15.19 13.90 -21.49
CA LEU A 76 -14.66 14.37 -20.20
C LEU A 76 -15.70 15.13 -19.37
N GLU A 77 -16.61 15.85 -20.02
CA GLU A 77 -17.76 16.49 -19.34
C GLU A 77 -18.74 15.47 -18.73
N GLU A 78 -18.89 14.31 -19.34
CA GLU A 78 -19.70 13.20 -18.81
C GLU A 78 -18.96 12.44 -17.71
N VAL A 79 -17.71 12.04 -17.98
CA VAL A 79 -16.97 11.07 -17.13
C VAL A 79 -16.46 11.70 -15.86
N ALA A 80 -15.95 12.93 -15.86
CA ALA A 80 -15.36 13.54 -14.68
C ALA A 80 -16.39 13.73 -13.54
N PRO A 81 -17.58 14.34 -13.75
CA PRO A 81 -18.60 14.41 -12.72
C PRO A 81 -19.10 13.04 -12.25
N MET A 82 -19.23 12.07 -13.19
CA MET A 82 -19.62 10.71 -12.88
C MET A 82 -18.63 10.04 -11.89
N LEU A 83 -17.33 10.18 -12.11
CA LEU A 83 -16.29 9.67 -11.22
C LEU A 83 -16.29 10.40 -9.89
N PHE A 84 -16.39 11.74 -9.89
CA PHE A 84 -16.42 12.54 -8.65
C PHE A 84 -17.63 12.25 -7.77
N ALA A 85 -18.76 11.88 -8.34
CA ALA A 85 -19.99 11.60 -7.60
C ALA A 85 -20.10 10.14 -7.12
N ASN A 86 -19.39 9.20 -7.74
CA ASN A 86 -19.61 7.77 -7.51
C ASN A 86 -18.35 7.02 -7.04
N SER A 87 -17.29 7.72 -6.66
CA SER A 87 -16.09 7.11 -6.06
C SER A 87 -16.09 7.20 -4.54
N LEU A 88 -15.43 6.27 -3.88
CA LEU A 88 -15.05 6.41 -2.47
C LEU A 88 -13.95 7.47 -2.38
N HIS A 89 -14.12 8.47 -1.52
CA HIS A 89 -13.20 9.59 -1.40
C HIS A 89 -12.17 9.36 -0.29
N ASN A 90 -11.09 8.62 -0.58
CA ASN A 90 -10.01 8.39 0.39
C ASN A 90 -9.25 9.68 0.78
N GLY A 91 -9.39 10.76 0.01
CA GLY A 91 -8.88 12.09 0.37
C GLY A 91 -9.79 12.89 1.29
N HIS A 92 -11.01 12.43 1.59
CA HIS A 92 -11.93 13.10 2.53
C HIS A 92 -11.36 13.04 3.96
N PRO A 93 -11.39 14.15 4.75
CA PRO A 93 -10.78 14.19 6.08
C PRO A 93 -11.37 13.16 7.08
N GLY A 94 -12.63 12.74 6.91
CA GLY A 94 -13.26 11.67 7.70
C GLY A 94 -12.96 10.25 7.22
N PHE A 95 -12.04 10.07 6.24
CA PHE A 95 -11.62 8.74 5.79
C PHE A 95 -10.41 8.26 6.62
N LEU A 96 -10.67 7.31 7.50
CA LEU A 96 -9.68 6.66 8.37
C LEU A 96 -9.65 5.14 8.16
N GLY A 97 -10.15 4.68 7.02
CA GLY A 97 -10.23 3.26 6.70
C GLY A 97 -8.99 2.73 5.98
N TYR A 98 -8.79 1.43 6.07
CA TYR A 98 -7.66 0.75 5.46
C TYR A 98 -6.30 1.40 5.79
N ILE A 99 -5.29 1.21 4.93
CA ILE A 99 -4.06 2.00 4.91
C ILE A 99 -3.96 2.56 3.50
N SER A 100 -4.78 3.57 3.24
CA SER A 100 -4.90 4.22 1.94
C SER A 100 -4.86 5.74 2.14
N ALA A 101 -3.82 6.36 1.65
CA ALA A 101 -3.60 7.78 1.84
C ALA A 101 -4.44 8.65 0.90
N SER A 102 -4.60 9.89 1.29
CA SER A 102 -5.02 10.97 0.42
C SER A 102 -3.91 11.27 -0.61
N GLY A 103 -4.17 11.12 -1.89
CA GLY A 103 -3.21 11.48 -2.93
C GLY A 103 -2.90 12.99 -2.93
N ALA A 104 -1.62 13.35 -2.91
CA ALA A 104 -1.19 14.74 -3.01
C ALA A 104 -1.50 15.31 -4.42
N PRO A 105 -2.09 16.52 -4.55
CA PRO A 105 -2.48 17.08 -5.85
C PRO A 105 -1.33 17.19 -6.87
N LEU A 106 -0.11 17.50 -6.41
CA LEU A 106 1.07 17.52 -7.26
C LEU A 106 1.34 16.17 -7.94
N GLY A 107 0.98 15.07 -7.27
CA GLY A 107 1.13 13.74 -7.84
C GLY A 107 0.18 13.49 -9.02
N ALA A 108 -1.04 14.04 -9.01
CA ALA A 108 -1.95 13.97 -10.15
C ALA A 108 -1.41 14.73 -11.36
N LEU A 109 -0.83 15.93 -11.16
CA LEU A 109 -0.15 16.68 -12.21
C LEU A 109 1.10 15.96 -12.74
N ALA A 110 1.82 15.25 -11.86
CA ALA A 110 2.95 14.41 -12.25
C ALA A 110 2.52 13.24 -13.15
N ASP A 111 1.39 12.59 -12.85
CA ASP A 111 0.85 11.50 -13.67
C ASP A 111 0.38 12.03 -15.04
N LEU A 112 -0.23 13.21 -15.11
CA LEU A 112 -0.54 13.87 -16.36
C LEU A 112 0.73 14.11 -17.21
N LEU A 113 1.79 14.62 -16.58
CA LEU A 113 3.06 14.87 -17.27
C LEU A 113 3.72 13.55 -17.72
N ALA A 114 3.72 12.52 -16.87
CA ALA A 114 4.26 11.21 -17.18
C ALA A 114 3.53 10.54 -18.36
N ALA A 115 2.19 10.63 -18.38
CA ALA A 115 1.37 10.13 -19.47
C ALA A 115 1.61 10.90 -20.78
N THR A 116 1.83 12.21 -20.72
CA THR A 116 2.12 13.06 -21.87
C THR A 116 3.44 12.68 -22.54
N ILE A 117 4.50 12.45 -21.76
CA ILE A 117 5.82 12.05 -22.29
C ILE A 117 5.79 10.59 -22.75
N ASN A 118 4.96 9.76 -22.12
CA ASN A 118 4.79 8.33 -22.41
C ASN A 118 6.12 7.54 -22.41
N SER A 119 6.97 7.82 -21.44
CA SER A 119 8.29 7.20 -21.30
C SER A 119 8.20 5.71 -20.96
N ASN A 120 8.97 4.87 -21.65
CA ASN A 120 9.17 3.46 -21.26
C ASN A 120 10.48 3.31 -20.50
N LEU A 121 10.40 3.08 -19.20
CA LEU A 121 11.57 2.93 -18.32
C LEU A 121 12.16 1.50 -18.33
N ALA A 122 12.01 0.77 -19.42
CA ALA A 122 12.68 -0.53 -19.60
C ALA A 122 14.20 -0.37 -19.69
N LYS A 123 14.63 0.54 -20.55
CA LYS A 123 16.04 0.83 -20.82
C LYS A 123 16.34 2.30 -20.64
N TRP A 124 17.55 2.59 -20.19
CA TRP A 124 18.02 3.95 -20.03
C TRP A 124 17.92 4.76 -21.32
N GLU A 125 18.28 4.18 -22.47
CA GLU A 125 18.23 4.83 -23.79
C GLU A 125 16.83 5.31 -24.20
N LEU A 126 15.78 4.58 -23.80
CA LEU A 126 14.40 4.93 -24.11
C LEU A 126 13.89 6.09 -23.25
N SER A 127 14.48 6.29 -22.08
CA SER A 127 14.01 7.29 -21.11
C SER A 127 15.15 7.72 -20.17
N PRO A 128 16.17 8.43 -20.66
CA PRO A 128 17.36 8.75 -19.87
C PRO A 128 17.04 9.50 -18.59
N VAL A 129 16.33 10.63 -18.70
CA VAL A 129 15.97 11.47 -17.54
C VAL A 129 15.05 10.73 -16.57
N ALA A 130 14.08 9.97 -17.08
CA ALA A 130 13.15 9.24 -16.24
C ALA A 130 13.84 8.09 -15.47
N SER A 131 14.82 7.43 -16.09
CA SER A 131 15.64 6.39 -15.44
C SER A 131 16.50 6.97 -14.32
N GLU A 132 17.11 8.12 -14.52
CA GLU A 132 17.89 8.80 -13.47
C GLU A 132 17.00 9.33 -12.34
N ILE A 133 15.80 9.82 -12.64
CA ILE A 133 14.81 10.21 -11.63
C ILE A 133 14.39 8.99 -10.80
N GLU A 134 14.15 7.82 -11.41
CA GLU A 134 13.82 6.62 -10.64
C GLU A 134 14.99 6.19 -9.74
N LYS A 135 16.22 6.19 -10.26
CA LYS A 135 17.43 5.92 -9.47
C LYS A 135 17.56 6.85 -8.26
N GLN A 136 17.35 8.14 -8.48
CA GLN A 136 17.40 9.14 -7.42
C GLN A 136 16.26 8.96 -6.41
N THR A 137 15.06 8.61 -6.88
CA THR A 137 13.89 8.34 -6.03
C THR A 137 14.13 7.15 -5.12
N VAL A 138 14.67 6.05 -5.64
CA VAL A 138 15.04 4.86 -4.86
C VAL A 138 16.04 5.24 -3.76
N ARG A 139 17.12 5.97 -4.11
CA ARG A 139 18.10 6.44 -3.14
C ARG A 139 17.46 7.35 -2.08
N TRP A 140 16.62 8.29 -2.46
CA TRP A 140 15.99 9.21 -1.51
C TRP A 140 14.98 8.52 -0.58
N LEU A 141 14.29 7.49 -1.05
CA LEU A 141 13.45 6.65 -0.21
C LEU A 141 14.30 5.89 0.81
N ALA A 142 15.44 5.33 0.40
CA ALA A 142 16.38 4.69 1.31
C ALA A 142 16.91 5.69 2.36
N GLU A 143 17.39 6.85 1.95
CA GLU A 143 17.87 7.91 2.85
C GLU A 143 16.78 8.40 3.82
N LEU A 144 15.52 8.47 3.37
CA LEU A 144 14.40 8.91 4.20
C LEU A 144 14.16 7.96 5.37
N ILE A 145 14.23 6.64 5.12
CA ILE A 145 13.95 5.60 6.13
C ILE A 145 15.21 5.11 6.86
N GLY A 146 16.37 5.73 6.63
CA GLY A 146 17.63 5.34 7.24
C GLY A 146 18.23 4.03 6.70
N TYR A 147 17.83 3.60 5.49
CA TYR A 147 18.42 2.45 4.80
C TYR A 147 19.68 2.88 4.01
N PRO A 148 20.64 1.98 3.73
CA PRO A 148 21.85 2.32 2.98
C PRO A 148 21.56 3.02 1.64
N ALA A 149 22.21 4.15 1.38
CA ALA A 149 21.96 4.97 0.18
C ALA A 149 22.54 4.37 -1.11
N ASP A 150 23.49 3.43 -0.99
CA ASP A 150 24.10 2.66 -2.07
C ASP A 150 23.35 1.35 -2.39
N CYS A 151 22.17 1.18 -1.81
CA CYS A 151 21.29 0.03 -2.02
C CYS A 151 20.82 -0.09 -3.48
N GLY A 152 20.42 -1.31 -3.87
CA GLY A 152 19.62 -1.55 -5.07
C GLY A 152 18.15 -1.25 -4.83
N GLY A 153 17.39 -1.22 -5.93
CA GLY A 153 15.94 -1.07 -5.82
C GLY A 153 15.26 -0.73 -7.12
N ILE A 154 13.94 -0.80 -7.11
CA ILE A 154 13.09 -0.51 -8.26
C ILE A 154 11.69 -0.06 -7.81
N MET A 155 11.10 0.87 -8.55
CA MET A 155 9.69 1.24 -8.37
C MET A 155 8.77 0.20 -9.02
N VAL A 156 7.79 -0.26 -8.25
CA VAL A 156 6.81 -1.29 -8.66
C VAL A 156 5.37 -0.82 -8.40
N SER A 157 4.39 -1.63 -8.82
CA SER A 157 2.97 -1.26 -8.77
C SER A 157 2.36 -1.22 -7.37
N GLY A 158 2.91 -1.90 -6.38
CA GLY A 158 2.33 -1.92 -5.03
C GLY A 158 3.10 -2.83 -4.10
N GLY A 159 2.78 -2.80 -2.81
CA GLY A 159 3.47 -3.54 -1.75
C GLY A 159 3.54 -5.05 -2.02
N ASN A 160 2.49 -5.65 -2.54
CA ASN A 160 2.54 -7.07 -2.93
C ASN A 160 3.64 -7.35 -3.96
N SER A 161 3.80 -6.46 -4.94
CA SER A 161 4.86 -6.58 -5.95
C SER A 161 6.24 -6.34 -5.34
N ALA A 162 6.38 -5.34 -4.46
CA ALA A 162 7.63 -5.06 -3.76
C ALA A 162 8.07 -6.25 -2.90
N ASN A 163 7.17 -6.76 -2.08
CA ASN A 163 7.41 -7.93 -1.23
C ASN A 163 7.72 -9.21 -2.05
N LEU A 164 7.03 -9.41 -3.18
CA LEU A 164 7.32 -10.51 -4.11
C LEU A 164 8.76 -10.43 -4.64
N HIS A 165 9.24 -9.24 -5.01
CA HIS A 165 10.63 -9.05 -5.46
C HIS A 165 11.62 -9.38 -4.34
N GLY A 166 11.32 -8.98 -3.09
CA GLY A 166 12.11 -9.34 -1.91
C GLY A 166 12.16 -10.85 -1.68
N LEU A 167 11.03 -11.53 -1.79
CA LEU A 167 10.95 -13.00 -1.67
C LEU A 167 11.74 -13.71 -2.78
N LEU A 168 11.67 -13.23 -4.01
CA LEU A 168 12.43 -13.80 -5.14
C LEU A 168 13.94 -13.58 -4.99
N ALA A 169 14.36 -12.41 -4.46
CA ALA A 169 15.76 -12.13 -4.14
C ALA A 169 16.25 -13.07 -3.03
N ALA A 170 15.47 -13.25 -1.97
CA ALA A 170 15.77 -14.20 -0.89
C ALA A 170 15.90 -15.64 -1.39
N ARG A 171 14.95 -16.08 -2.22
CA ARG A 171 14.97 -17.41 -2.83
C ARG A 171 16.23 -17.62 -3.67
N GLN A 172 16.60 -16.63 -4.48
CA GLN A 172 17.80 -16.69 -5.31
C GLN A 172 19.08 -16.74 -4.47
N ALA A 173 19.14 -15.98 -3.38
CA ALA A 173 20.29 -15.94 -2.49
C ALA A 173 20.47 -17.24 -1.68
N ALA A 174 19.35 -17.87 -1.30
CA ALA A 174 19.38 -19.07 -0.46
C ALA A 174 19.63 -20.38 -1.24
N ALA A 175 19.34 -20.41 -2.54
CA ALA A 175 19.45 -21.63 -3.32
C ALA A 175 20.92 -21.94 -3.65
N PRO A 176 21.48 -23.10 -3.21
CA PRO A 176 22.82 -23.50 -3.57
C PRO A 176 22.91 -24.17 -4.95
N TRP A 177 21.85 -24.11 -5.75
CA TRP A 177 21.75 -24.64 -7.11
C TRP A 177 21.31 -23.58 -8.11
N ASP A 178 21.40 -23.86 -9.40
CA ASP A 178 20.95 -22.95 -10.46
C ASP A 178 19.42 -22.96 -10.60
N LEU A 179 18.75 -22.02 -9.91
CA LEU A 179 17.31 -21.86 -9.98
C LEU A 179 16.77 -21.54 -11.38
N ARG A 180 17.58 -20.90 -12.24
CA ARG A 180 17.14 -20.56 -13.61
C ARG A 180 17.05 -21.79 -14.48
N ARG A 181 17.99 -22.73 -14.31
CA ARG A 181 18.05 -23.96 -15.08
C ARG A 181 17.14 -25.05 -14.52
N ASP A 182 17.20 -25.25 -13.19
CA ASP A 182 16.65 -26.44 -12.56
C ASP A 182 15.33 -26.14 -11.80
N GLY A 183 14.95 -24.87 -11.71
CA GLY A 183 13.76 -24.44 -10.95
C GLY A 183 13.84 -24.85 -9.48
N LEU A 184 12.70 -25.18 -8.86
CA LEU A 184 12.64 -25.66 -7.47
C LEU A 184 13.03 -27.15 -7.33
N TYR A 185 13.27 -27.85 -8.44
CA TYR A 185 13.61 -29.28 -8.44
C TYR A 185 15.12 -29.54 -8.40
N GLY A 186 15.95 -28.49 -8.41
CA GLY A 186 17.40 -28.61 -8.33
C GLY A 186 17.92 -29.14 -6.98
N ASP A 187 17.09 -29.09 -5.94
CA ASP A 187 17.34 -29.68 -4.62
C ASP A 187 16.03 -30.28 -4.09
N GLN A 188 16.12 -31.34 -3.29
CA GLN A 188 14.96 -31.99 -2.67
C GLN A 188 14.50 -31.30 -1.37
N ARG A 189 15.34 -30.42 -0.81
CA ARG A 189 14.98 -29.68 0.42
C ARG A 189 13.87 -28.68 0.15
N LYS A 190 12.88 -28.67 1.01
CA LYS A 190 11.76 -27.71 0.92
C LYS A 190 12.20 -26.36 1.46
N LEU A 191 12.05 -25.31 0.64
CA LEU A 191 12.21 -23.93 1.07
C LEU A 191 11.14 -23.58 2.10
N THR A 192 11.52 -22.92 3.21
CA THR A 192 10.56 -22.47 4.24
C THR A 192 10.72 -20.98 4.53
N ALA A 193 9.57 -20.28 4.59
CA ALA A 193 9.45 -18.87 4.89
C ALA A 193 8.77 -18.67 6.25
N TYR A 194 9.20 -17.67 7.01
CA TYR A 194 8.70 -17.41 8.36
C TYR A 194 8.10 -16.01 8.44
N VAL A 195 6.86 -15.93 8.92
CA VAL A 195 6.08 -14.70 9.02
C VAL A 195 5.29 -14.69 10.32
N SER A 196 4.94 -13.52 10.87
CA SER A 196 4.03 -13.46 12.00
C SER A 196 2.58 -13.69 11.56
N ARG A 197 1.71 -14.08 12.51
CA ARG A 197 0.26 -14.20 12.26
C ARG A 197 -0.40 -12.87 11.86
N GLU A 198 0.26 -11.75 12.12
CA GLU A 198 -0.19 -10.41 11.73
C GLU A 198 0.36 -9.95 10.36
N THR A 199 1.20 -10.75 9.71
CA THR A 199 1.74 -10.43 8.37
C THR A 199 0.62 -10.38 7.34
N HIS A 200 0.71 -9.41 6.42
CA HIS A 200 -0.26 -9.24 5.34
C HIS A 200 -0.27 -10.46 4.41
N THR A 201 -1.45 -10.81 3.87
CA THR A 201 -1.71 -12.01 3.05
C THR A 201 -0.98 -12.06 1.71
N TRP A 202 -0.11 -11.08 1.39
CA TRP A 202 0.71 -11.12 0.19
C TRP A 202 1.59 -12.37 0.12
N ILE A 203 2.03 -12.88 1.29
CA ILE A 203 2.95 -14.00 1.38
C ILE A 203 2.34 -15.30 0.84
N ASP A 204 1.06 -15.57 1.12
CA ASP A 204 0.37 -16.75 0.60
C ASP A 204 0.31 -16.72 -0.93
N LYS A 205 -0.08 -15.55 -1.48
CA LYS A 205 -0.11 -15.34 -2.94
C LYS A 205 1.26 -15.50 -3.58
N ALA A 206 2.29 -14.95 -2.94
CA ALA A 206 3.66 -15.03 -3.44
C ALA A 206 4.20 -16.47 -3.37
N ALA A 207 3.99 -17.17 -2.26
CA ALA A 207 4.43 -18.55 -2.09
C ALA A 207 3.75 -19.49 -3.09
N GLU A 208 2.45 -19.31 -3.32
CA GLU A 208 1.69 -20.07 -4.31
C GLU A 208 2.16 -19.78 -5.73
N ALA A 209 2.20 -18.50 -6.11
CA ALA A 209 2.61 -18.07 -7.46
C ALA A 209 4.05 -18.46 -7.82
N CYS A 210 4.95 -18.55 -6.83
CA CYS A 210 6.34 -18.94 -7.01
C CYS A 210 6.59 -20.45 -6.91
N GLY A 211 5.54 -21.26 -6.75
CA GLY A 211 5.63 -22.71 -6.64
C GLY A 211 6.24 -23.23 -5.33
N ILE A 212 6.42 -22.36 -4.33
CA ILE A 212 6.92 -22.73 -3.00
C ILE A 212 5.81 -23.45 -2.22
N GLY A 213 4.57 -22.99 -2.40
CA GLY A 213 3.35 -23.53 -1.77
C GLY A 213 3.09 -22.94 -0.38
N ALA A 214 1.81 -22.73 -0.05
CA ALA A 214 1.38 -22.15 1.23
C ALA A 214 1.83 -23.00 2.44
N ALA A 215 1.95 -24.32 2.31
CA ALA A 215 2.43 -25.20 3.36
C ALA A 215 3.90 -24.95 3.77
N ALA A 216 4.66 -24.22 2.96
CA ALA A 216 6.04 -23.80 3.27
C ALA A 216 6.11 -22.49 4.09
N VAL A 217 5.00 -21.77 4.22
CA VAL A 217 4.90 -20.56 5.04
C VAL A 217 4.63 -20.96 6.48
N ARG A 218 5.52 -20.57 7.38
CA ARG A 218 5.41 -20.80 8.84
C ARG A 218 4.85 -19.57 9.50
N TRP A 219 3.62 -19.65 9.95
CA TRP A 219 2.93 -18.61 10.69
C TRP A 219 3.33 -18.63 12.16
N ILE A 220 4.22 -17.73 12.55
CA ILE A 220 4.76 -17.63 13.90
C ILE A 220 3.76 -16.89 14.80
N GLU A 221 3.56 -17.39 16.01
CA GLU A 221 2.72 -16.75 17.01
C GLU A 221 3.24 -15.36 17.38
N THR A 222 2.33 -14.50 17.81
CA THR A 222 2.67 -13.15 18.28
C THR A 222 2.66 -13.08 19.81
N ASP A 223 3.38 -12.10 20.36
CA ASP A 223 3.33 -11.73 21.76
C ASP A 223 2.04 -10.97 22.10
N MET A 224 1.89 -10.55 23.37
CA MET A 224 0.73 -9.76 23.82
C MET A 224 0.64 -8.38 23.17
N ASN A 225 1.72 -7.89 22.57
CA ASN A 225 1.79 -6.65 21.82
C ASN A 225 1.61 -6.85 20.31
N HIS A 226 1.16 -8.04 19.89
CA HIS A 226 0.93 -8.41 18.48
C HIS A 226 2.20 -8.38 17.62
N ARG A 227 3.39 -8.61 18.22
CA ARG A 227 4.67 -8.68 17.53
C ARG A 227 5.13 -10.13 17.42
N MET A 228 5.90 -10.46 16.40
CA MET A 228 6.45 -11.81 16.21
C MET A 228 7.16 -12.32 17.46
N ASN A 229 6.82 -13.51 17.92
CA ASN A 229 7.45 -14.16 19.07
C ASN A 229 8.79 -14.79 18.64
N LEU A 230 9.90 -14.20 19.07
CA LEU A 230 11.26 -14.65 18.74
C LEU A 230 11.57 -16.07 19.21
N GLY A 231 11.08 -16.45 20.38
CA GLY A 231 11.28 -17.79 20.91
C GLY A 231 10.57 -18.86 20.07
N ALA A 232 9.36 -18.55 19.59
CA ALA A 232 8.62 -19.42 18.69
C ALA A 232 9.29 -19.48 17.30
N LEU A 233 9.78 -18.33 16.79
CA LEU A 233 10.52 -18.26 15.53
C LEU A 233 11.77 -19.14 15.56
N GLY A 234 12.63 -18.99 16.57
CA GLY A 234 13.86 -19.78 16.70
C GLY A 234 13.58 -21.29 16.78
N LYS A 235 12.60 -21.70 17.60
CA LYS A 235 12.18 -23.10 17.69
C LYS A 235 11.69 -23.67 16.38
N GLN A 236 10.92 -22.89 15.61
CA GLN A 236 10.40 -23.36 14.32
C GLN A 236 11.50 -23.49 13.26
N ILE A 237 12.46 -22.57 13.24
CA ILE A 237 13.63 -22.65 12.35
C ILE A 237 14.43 -23.91 12.63
N GLU A 238 14.74 -24.19 13.90
CA GLU A 238 15.49 -25.38 14.29
C GLU A 238 14.74 -26.66 13.92
N LEU A 239 13.43 -26.72 14.17
CA LEU A 239 12.59 -27.86 13.79
C LEU A 239 12.60 -28.11 12.29
N ASP A 240 12.47 -27.07 11.48
CA ASP A 240 12.48 -27.19 10.03
C ASP A 240 13.86 -27.65 9.50
N LYS A 241 14.96 -27.19 10.08
CA LYS A 241 16.32 -27.68 9.76
C LYS A 241 16.47 -29.16 10.09
N GLN A 242 16.01 -29.59 11.28
CA GLN A 242 16.04 -31.00 11.69
C GLN A 242 15.21 -31.89 10.74
N ASN A 243 14.12 -31.35 10.17
CA ASN A 243 13.28 -32.02 9.17
C ASN A 243 13.84 -31.93 7.75
N GLY A 244 15.07 -31.43 7.56
CA GLY A 244 15.72 -31.34 6.26
C GLY A 244 15.16 -30.22 5.37
N CYS A 245 14.44 -29.25 5.90
CA CYS A 245 14.02 -28.06 5.17
C CYS A 245 15.18 -27.07 5.02
N LEU A 246 15.01 -26.13 4.06
CA LEU A 246 15.92 -25.01 3.86
C LEU A 246 15.22 -23.69 4.21
N PRO A 247 15.42 -23.17 5.44
CA PRO A 247 14.96 -21.83 5.81
C PRO A 247 15.59 -20.78 4.90
N PHE A 248 14.78 -19.97 4.20
CA PHE A 248 15.33 -19.02 3.23
C PHE A 248 14.99 -17.55 3.52
N ILE A 249 13.89 -17.28 4.18
CA ILE A 249 13.44 -15.91 4.47
C ILE A 249 12.69 -15.82 5.79
N VAL A 250 12.98 -14.79 6.58
CA VAL A 250 12.12 -14.30 7.66
C VAL A 250 11.59 -12.93 7.24
N VAL A 251 10.29 -12.73 7.36
CA VAL A 251 9.63 -11.45 7.08
C VAL A 251 9.23 -10.80 8.40
N GLY A 252 9.88 -9.71 8.75
CA GLY A 252 9.44 -8.81 9.81
C GLY A 252 8.50 -7.75 9.24
N THR A 253 7.52 -7.31 10.03
CA THR A 253 6.56 -6.29 9.60
C THR A 253 6.81 -4.98 10.36
N ALA A 254 7.01 -3.89 9.63
CA ALA A 254 7.08 -2.54 10.18
C ALA A 254 5.70 -1.87 10.09
N GLY A 255 4.84 -2.16 11.06
CA GLY A 255 3.47 -1.68 11.11
C GLY A 255 2.46 -2.66 10.49
N THR A 256 1.95 -3.58 11.32
CA THR A 256 0.96 -4.58 10.93
C THR A 256 -0.37 -3.96 10.53
N VAL A 257 -1.10 -4.63 9.63
CA VAL A 257 -2.39 -4.12 9.12
C VAL A 257 -3.42 -3.99 10.22
N SER A 258 -3.49 -4.96 11.15
CA SER A 258 -4.55 -5.00 12.17
C SER A 258 -4.35 -3.96 13.25
N THR A 259 -3.14 -3.82 13.78
CA THR A 259 -2.85 -3.03 14.98
C THR A 259 -1.78 -1.95 14.82
N GLY A 260 -1.08 -1.94 13.68
CA GLY A 260 0.07 -1.05 13.48
C GLY A 260 1.34 -1.49 14.24
N ALA A 261 1.33 -2.67 14.88
CA ALA A 261 2.46 -3.16 15.66
C ALA A 261 3.71 -3.34 14.78
N ILE A 262 4.87 -3.13 15.39
CA ILE A 262 6.17 -3.30 14.73
C ILE A 262 6.81 -4.55 15.32
N ASP A 263 7.19 -5.50 14.49
CA ASP A 263 7.92 -6.68 14.92
C ASP A 263 9.28 -6.32 15.55
N PRO A 264 9.89 -7.16 16.38
CA PRO A 264 11.19 -6.91 16.99
C PRO A 264 12.32 -7.02 15.94
N LEU A 265 12.35 -6.04 15.01
CA LEU A 265 13.15 -6.10 13.78
C LEU A 265 14.65 -6.22 14.06
N ARG A 266 15.15 -5.60 15.13
CA ARG A 266 16.55 -5.68 15.54
C ARG A 266 16.94 -7.11 15.91
N ASP A 267 16.11 -7.76 16.70
CA ASP A 267 16.39 -9.12 17.18
C ASP A 267 16.18 -10.16 16.07
N ILE A 268 15.18 -9.95 15.19
CA ILE A 268 15.00 -10.76 13.98
C ILE A 268 16.24 -10.66 13.09
N ALA A 269 16.77 -9.44 12.87
CA ALA A 269 17.97 -9.25 12.07
C ALA A 269 19.19 -10.00 12.66
N ALA A 270 19.35 -9.99 13.99
CA ALA A 270 20.42 -10.71 14.67
C ALA A 270 20.29 -12.22 14.47
N LEU A 271 19.08 -12.77 14.68
CA LEU A 271 18.77 -14.19 14.44
C LEU A 271 19.01 -14.60 12.98
N CYS A 272 18.53 -13.82 12.04
CA CYS A 272 18.70 -14.11 10.61
C CYS A 272 20.18 -14.14 10.21
N ARG A 273 20.97 -13.20 10.70
CA ARG A 273 22.42 -13.15 10.47
C ARG A 273 23.13 -14.38 11.02
N GLU A 274 22.81 -14.78 12.24
CA GLU A 274 23.36 -15.98 12.88
C GLU A 274 23.01 -17.24 12.08
N GLN A 275 21.78 -17.34 11.60
CA GLN A 275 21.26 -18.53 10.95
C GLN A 275 21.52 -18.57 9.42
N GLY A 276 22.04 -17.47 8.83
CA GLY A 276 22.29 -17.35 7.38
C GLY A 276 20.98 -17.29 6.56
N ILE A 277 19.93 -16.68 7.13
CA ILE A 277 18.59 -16.55 6.51
C ILE A 277 18.40 -15.10 6.05
N TRP A 278 17.79 -14.91 4.87
CA TRP A 278 17.45 -13.58 4.37
C TRP A 278 16.43 -12.89 5.26
N PHE A 279 16.74 -11.68 5.68
CA PHE A 279 15.83 -10.83 6.44
C PHE A 279 15.15 -9.81 5.53
N HIS A 280 13.85 -9.98 5.31
CA HIS A 280 13.01 -9.04 4.58
C HIS A 280 12.13 -8.27 5.55
N VAL A 281 11.93 -6.97 5.32
CA VAL A 281 10.95 -6.18 6.07
C VAL A 281 9.83 -5.71 5.15
N ASP A 282 8.61 -6.14 5.46
CA ASP A 282 7.40 -5.49 4.94
C ASP A 282 7.19 -4.17 5.67
N GLY A 283 7.77 -3.13 5.10
CA GLY A 283 7.67 -1.75 5.56
C GLY A 283 6.68 -0.92 4.75
N ALA A 284 5.82 -1.57 3.96
CA ALA A 284 4.89 -0.91 3.04
C ALA A 284 4.10 0.23 3.68
N TYR A 285 3.75 0.11 4.96
CA TYR A 285 3.07 1.17 5.70
C TYR A 285 4.02 1.94 6.61
N GLY A 286 4.69 1.28 7.54
CA GLY A 286 5.32 1.94 8.66
C GLY A 286 6.78 2.37 8.42
N ALA A 287 7.46 1.88 7.36
CA ALA A 287 8.84 2.26 7.10
C ALA A 287 9.06 3.78 7.01
N PRO A 288 8.17 4.61 6.41
CA PRO A 288 8.35 6.05 6.40
C PRO A 288 8.46 6.70 7.78
N ALA A 289 7.86 6.12 8.82
CA ALA A 289 7.97 6.65 10.18
C ALA A 289 9.38 6.54 10.77
N ALA A 290 10.25 5.72 10.21
CA ALA A 290 11.67 5.66 10.59
C ALA A 290 12.42 6.99 10.37
N CYS A 291 11.85 7.92 9.59
CA CYS A 291 12.43 9.26 9.43
C CYS A 291 12.35 10.12 10.69
N LEU A 292 11.55 9.75 11.68
CA LEU A 292 11.39 10.45 12.95
C LEU A 292 12.43 9.98 13.95
N ASP A 293 13.11 10.89 14.62
CA ASP A 293 14.12 10.57 15.63
C ASP A 293 13.49 9.89 16.87
N GLU A 294 12.21 10.18 17.15
CA GLU A 294 11.42 9.60 18.23
C GLU A 294 10.72 8.28 17.88
N SER A 295 10.93 7.72 16.70
CA SER A 295 10.38 6.43 16.31
C SER A 295 10.92 5.28 17.17
N PRO A 296 10.15 4.19 17.33
CA PRO A 296 10.66 2.99 18.03
C PRO A 296 11.97 2.49 17.41
N ASP A 297 12.89 2.02 18.28
CA ASP A 297 14.22 1.53 17.88
C ASP A 297 14.17 0.42 16.82
N ASP A 298 13.11 -0.39 16.82
CA ASP A 298 12.90 -1.42 15.80
C ASP A 298 12.74 -0.83 14.40
N LEU A 299 12.15 0.37 14.23
CA LEU A 299 12.10 1.03 12.93
C LEU A 299 13.47 1.48 12.45
N HIS A 300 14.37 1.90 13.34
CA HIS A 300 15.74 2.23 12.96
C HIS A 300 16.56 0.98 12.58
N ALA A 301 16.07 -0.21 12.93
CA ALA A 301 16.67 -1.48 12.52
C ALA A 301 16.35 -1.88 11.06
N LEU A 302 15.53 -1.11 10.32
CA LEU A 302 15.34 -1.27 8.86
C LEU A 302 16.68 -1.34 8.13
N ALA A 303 17.66 -0.54 8.59
CA ALA A 303 19.01 -0.55 8.07
C ALA A 303 19.72 -1.91 8.16
N LEU A 304 19.22 -2.88 8.91
CA LEU A 304 19.80 -4.22 9.06
C LEU A 304 19.19 -5.27 8.11
N ALA A 305 18.07 -4.95 7.47
CA ALA A 305 17.37 -5.87 6.57
C ALA A 305 18.13 -6.08 5.25
N ASP A 306 18.04 -7.27 4.66
CA ASP A 306 18.55 -7.55 3.31
C ASP A 306 17.68 -6.91 2.24
N SER A 307 16.37 -6.77 2.52
CA SER A 307 15.44 -6.03 1.66
C SER A 307 14.30 -5.41 2.44
N VAL A 308 13.77 -4.29 1.94
CA VAL A 308 12.66 -3.54 2.54
C VAL A 308 11.67 -3.14 1.46
N ALA A 309 10.38 -3.46 1.64
CA ALA A 309 9.30 -2.93 0.83
C ALA A 309 8.77 -1.63 1.43
N VAL A 310 8.55 -0.62 0.59
CA VAL A 310 8.00 0.70 0.98
C VAL A 310 6.92 1.10 -0.01
N ASP A 311 5.76 1.58 0.47
CA ASP A 311 4.68 2.05 -0.41
C ASP A 311 4.52 3.58 -0.32
N PRO A 312 5.16 4.37 -1.21
CA PRO A 312 4.95 5.81 -1.27
C PRO A 312 3.47 6.22 -1.43
N HIS A 313 2.65 5.37 -2.06
CA HIS A 313 1.21 5.63 -2.17
C HIS A 313 0.42 5.41 -0.86
N LYS A 314 1.08 4.99 0.22
CA LYS A 314 0.53 4.97 1.57
C LYS A 314 0.97 6.23 2.34
N TRP A 315 1.95 6.15 3.20
CA TRP A 315 2.30 7.24 4.13
C TRP A 315 3.23 8.32 3.55
N LEU A 316 3.53 8.27 2.25
CA LEU A 316 4.16 9.39 1.55
C LEU A 316 3.19 10.10 0.59
N TYR A 317 1.90 9.82 0.71
CA TYR A 317 0.78 10.52 0.06
C TYR A 317 0.87 10.60 -1.48
N SER A 318 1.63 9.72 -2.12
CA SER A 318 1.64 9.65 -3.58
C SER A 318 0.31 9.06 -4.09
N PRO A 319 -0.25 9.54 -5.20
CA PRO A 319 -1.38 8.85 -5.81
C PRO A 319 -1.07 7.39 -6.14
N ILE A 320 -2.05 6.51 -6.07
CA ILE A 320 -1.95 5.11 -6.48
C ILE A 320 -1.65 5.07 -8.00
N GLU A 321 -0.69 4.26 -8.43
CA GLU A 321 0.10 3.30 -7.68
C GLU A 321 1.59 3.69 -7.63
N ALA A 322 2.23 3.49 -6.51
CA ALA A 322 3.68 3.62 -6.36
C ALA A 322 4.16 2.84 -5.14
N ALA A 323 4.99 1.83 -5.35
CA ALA A 323 5.72 1.10 -4.32
C ALA A 323 7.19 0.97 -4.71
N CYS A 324 8.04 0.65 -3.77
CA CYS A 324 9.47 0.47 -3.98
C CYS A 324 9.94 -0.77 -3.21
N ILE A 325 10.79 -1.56 -3.83
CA ILE A 325 11.63 -2.53 -3.14
C ILE A 325 13.05 -1.97 -3.08
N LEU A 326 13.64 -2.03 -1.90
CA LEU A 326 15.05 -1.72 -1.64
C LEU A 326 15.77 -3.02 -1.28
N THR A 327 16.99 -3.21 -1.79
CA THR A 327 17.83 -4.37 -1.49
C THR A 327 19.21 -3.93 -1.07
N ARG A 328 19.74 -4.46 0.04
CA ARG A 328 21.07 -4.13 0.55
C ARG A 328 22.16 -4.40 -0.49
N ASP A 329 22.14 -5.60 -1.09
CA ASP A 329 22.96 -5.92 -2.24
C ASP A 329 22.34 -5.24 -3.48
N PRO A 330 23.04 -4.27 -4.11
CA PRO A 330 22.52 -3.55 -5.28
C PRO A 330 22.26 -4.47 -6.49
N ASP A 331 22.91 -5.63 -6.55
CA ASP A 331 22.76 -6.61 -7.62
C ASP A 331 21.73 -7.71 -7.32
N ALA A 332 21.11 -7.72 -6.14
CA ALA A 332 20.19 -8.79 -5.74
C ALA A 332 19.05 -9.01 -6.74
N LEU A 333 18.44 -7.94 -7.23
CA LEU A 333 17.35 -8.04 -8.22
C LEU A 333 17.86 -8.49 -9.59
N ARG A 334 19.03 -8.04 -10.01
CA ARG A 334 19.66 -8.49 -11.28
C ARG A 334 19.95 -9.97 -11.25
N LYS A 335 20.40 -10.53 -10.14
CA LYS A 335 20.60 -11.98 -9.98
C LYS A 335 19.33 -12.79 -10.25
N VAL A 336 18.16 -12.19 -10.01
CA VAL A 336 16.85 -12.81 -10.28
C VAL A 336 16.39 -12.59 -11.71
N PHE A 337 16.43 -11.34 -12.19
CA PHE A 337 15.68 -10.89 -13.36
C PHE A 337 16.53 -10.59 -14.60
N ASP A 338 17.87 -10.52 -14.48
CA ASP A 338 18.72 -10.21 -15.64
C ASP A 338 18.69 -11.36 -16.64
N PHE A 339 17.89 -11.19 -17.68
CA PHE A 339 17.82 -12.05 -18.85
C PHE A 339 18.11 -11.20 -20.09
N ARG A 340 19.23 -11.49 -20.77
CA ARG A 340 19.68 -10.75 -21.97
C ARG A 340 19.38 -11.56 -23.22
N PRO A 341 18.31 -11.26 -23.95
CA PRO A 341 18.09 -11.84 -25.26
C PRO A 341 19.19 -11.38 -26.22
N SER A 342 19.53 -12.22 -27.20
CA SER A 342 20.63 -11.97 -28.14
C SER A 342 20.50 -10.69 -28.96
N TYR A 343 19.26 -10.14 -29.10
CA TYR A 343 19.01 -8.89 -29.81
C TYR A 343 19.16 -7.63 -28.92
N TYR A 344 19.55 -7.78 -27.65
CA TYR A 344 19.84 -6.69 -26.70
C TYR A 344 21.36 -6.44 -26.53
N ASN A 345 22.16 -6.70 -27.55
CA ASN A 345 23.58 -6.38 -27.49
C ASN A 345 23.80 -4.87 -27.65
N PHE A 346 24.12 -4.22 -26.55
CA PHE A 346 24.66 -2.87 -26.53
C PHE A 346 25.90 -2.86 -25.65
N ASP A 347 27.06 -2.76 -26.30
CA ASP A 347 28.35 -2.56 -25.64
C ASP A 347 28.40 -1.12 -25.11
N GLY A 348 28.20 -0.93 -23.81
CA GLY A 348 28.35 0.33 -23.14
C GLY A 348 28.89 0.13 -21.74
N ALA A 349 30.12 0.55 -21.51
CA ALA A 349 30.82 0.48 -20.22
C ALA A 349 30.34 1.55 -19.20
N ASP A 350 29.15 2.11 -19.39
CA ASP A 350 28.61 3.15 -18.55
C ASP A 350 27.74 2.61 -17.39
N SER A 351 27.70 3.36 -16.31
CA SER A 351 26.88 3.15 -15.11
C SER A 351 25.34 3.27 -15.33
N ARG A 352 24.86 2.93 -16.53
CA ARG A 352 23.45 2.99 -16.93
C ARG A 352 22.65 1.89 -16.25
N ILE A 353 21.44 2.22 -15.82
CA ILE A 353 20.51 1.24 -15.26
C ILE A 353 19.44 0.90 -16.28
N ASP A 354 19.41 -0.36 -16.68
CA ASP A 354 18.34 -0.93 -17.50
C ASP A 354 17.35 -1.65 -16.57
N TYR A 355 16.22 -1.04 -16.29
CA TYR A 355 15.27 -1.53 -15.28
C TYR A 355 14.55 -2.83 -15.64
N TYR A 356 14.53 -3.25 -16.93
CA TYR A 356 14.04 -4.58 -17.29
C TYR A 356 14.85 -5.71 -16.64
N GLN A 357 16.10 -5.43 -16.23
CA GLN A 357 16.97 -6.38 -15.51
C GLN A 357 16.67 -6.46 -14.00
N HIS A 358 15.80 -5.60 -13.47
CA HIS A 358 15.53 -5.49 -12.03
C HIS A 358 14.12 -5.94 -11.63
N GLY A 359 13.29 -6.36 -12.59
CA GLY A 359 11.92 -6.76 -12.30
C GLY A 359 11.25 -7.53 -13.42
N LEU A 360 10.02 -7.97 -13.17
CA LEU A 360 9.24 -8.78 -14.12
C LEU A 360 8.78 -8.00 -15.37
N GLN A 361 8.73 -6.68 -15.30
CA GLN A 361 8.17 -5.86 -16.38
C GLN A 361 9.25 -5.44 -17.38
N ASN A 362 9.02 -5.71 -18.68
CA ASN A 362 9.81 -5.10 -19.75
C ASN A 362 9.35 -3.66 -20.02
N SER A 363 8.07 -3.46 -20.30
CA SER A 363 7.51 -2.11 -20.46
C SER A 363 7.06 -1.57 -19.10
N ARG A 364 7.60 -0.40 -18.72
CA ARG A 364 7.38 0.20 -17.41
C ARG A 364 7.01 1.67 -17.55
N GLY A 365 5.93 2.07 -16.87
CA GLY A 365 5.51 3.47 -16.77
C GLY A 365 6.36 4.28 -15.79
N PHE A 366 6.29 5.59 -15.89
CA PHE A 366 7.09 6.54 -15.09
C PHE A 366 6.49 6.78 -13.70
N ARG A 367 6.37 5.73 -12.88
CA ARG A 367 5.82 5.79 -11.50
C ARG A 367 6.64 6.67 -10.55
N ALA A 368 7.95 6.74 -10.78
CA ALA A 368 8.85 7.50 -9.92
C ALA A 368 8.57 9.01 -9.93
N LEU A 369 8.03 9.57 -11.02
CA LEU A 369 7.88 11.02 -11.16
C LEU A 369 7.03 11.65 -10.05
N LYS A 370 5.88 11.05 -9.75
CA LYS A 370 4.97 11.56 -8.71
C LYS A 370 5.59 11.46 -7.30
N VAL A 371 6.36 10.43 -7.04
CA VAL A 371 7.10 10.26 -5.78
C VAL A 371 8.24 11.28 -5.68
N TRP A 372 9.03 11.41 -6.72
CA TRP A 372 10.15 12.34 -6.80
C TRP A 372 9.71 13.79 -6.61
N LEU A 373 8.63 14.21 -7.28
CA LEU A 373 8.06 15.56 -7.11
C LEU A 373 7.50 15.77 -5.70
N GLY A 374 6.87 14.75 -5.12
CA GLY A 374 6.42 14.78 -3.72
C GLY A 374 7.59 14.96 -2.75
N LEU A 375 8.66 14.17 -2.91
CA LEU A 375 9.87 14.26 -2.10
C LEU A 375 10.56 15.64 -2.23
N ARG A 376 10.60 16.20 -3.42
CA ARG A 376 11.14 17.55 -3.64
C ARG A 376 10.27 18.66 -3.07
N ARG A 377 8.95 18.48 -3.14
CA ARG A 377 7.99 19.49 -2.65
C ARG A 377 7.98 19.60 -1.13
N ALA A 378 7.91 18.45 -0.45
CA ALA A 378 7.83 18.39 1.01
C ALA A 378 9.22 18.41 1.68
N GLY A 379 10.22 17.80 1.04
CA GLY A 379 11.50 17.53 1.66
C GLY A 379 11.39 16.56 2.85
N ARG A 380 12.51 16.22 3.47
CA ARG A 380 12.54 15.36 4.66
C ARG A 380 11.74 15.96 5.81
N ASP A 381 11.88 17.25 6.06
CA ASP A 381 11.23 17.92 7.19
C ASP A 381 9.72 18.00 7.02
N GLY A 382 9.23 18.22 5.80
CA GLY A 382 7.79 18.18 5.51
C GLY A 382 7.17 16.81 5.76
N TYR A 383 7.85 15.73 5.34
CA TYR A 383 7.37 14.37 5.64
C TYR A 383 7.45 14.06 7.13
N ARG A 384 8.53 14.44 7.82
CA ARG A 384 8.64 14.33 9.28
C ARG A 384 7.48 15.04 10.00
N ALA A 385 7.16 16.25 9.58
CA ALA A 385 6.06 17.02 10.16
C ALA A 385 4.71 16.32 9.94
N SER A 386 4.40 15.90 8.70
CA SER A 386 3.13 15.25 8.37
C SER A 386 2.96 13.89 9.07
N ILE A 387 4.01 13.06 9.10
CA ILE A 387 3.96 11.76 9.78
C ILE A 387 3.79 11.94 11.30
N ARG A 388 4.48 12.92 11.89
CA ARG A 388 4.33 13.26 13.32
C ARG A 388 2.92 13.72 13.64
N GLU A 389 2.31 14.52 12.78
CA GLU A 389 0.94 14.99 12.94
C GLU A 389 -0.08 13.85 12.83
N ASP A 390 0.06 12.94 11.85
CA ASP A 390 -0.79 11.75 11.73
C ASP A 390 -0.70 10.87 12.99
N ILE A 391 0.50 10.66 13.55
CA ILE A 391 0.67 9.93 14.81
C ILE A 391 0.02 10.67 15.99
N ALA A 392 0.14 11.99 16.03
CA ALA A 392 -0.50 12.82 17.06
C ALA A 392 -2.03 12.74 16.97
N LEU A 393 -2.60 12.79 15.76
CA LEU A 393 -4.04 12.64 15.53
C LEU A 393 -4.55 11.24 15.89
N ALA A 394 -3.80 10.18 15.60
CA ALA A 394 -4.15 8.83 16.05
C ALA A 394 -4.13 8.70 17.58
N ARG A 395 -3.17 9.35 18.24
CA ARG A 395 -3.13 9.43 19.70
C ARG A 395 -4.28 10.26 20.26
N TYR A 396 -4.66 11.34 19.60
CA TYR A 396 -5.84 12.13 19.95
C TYR A 396 -7.12 11.29 19.84
N LEU A 397 -7.31 10.56 18.74
CA LEU A 397 -8.41 9.62 18.57
C LEU A 397 -8.46 8.59 19.71
N TYR A 398 -7.35 7.98 20.04
CA TYR A 398 -7.28 6.98 21.10
C TYR A 398 -7.75 7.55 22.45
N ARG A 399 -7.28 8.76 22.82
CA ARG A 399 -7.70 9.46 24.03
C ARG A 399 -9.19 9.86 24.00
N SER A 400 -9.70 10.31 22.86
CA SER A 400 -11.12 10.63 22.68
C SER A 400 -12.01 9.40 22.86
N VAL A 401 -11.53 8.24 22.41
CA VAL A 401 -12.19 6.94 22.65
C VAL A 401 -12.15 6.57 24.13
N GLU A 402 -11.01 6.69 24.81
CA GLU A 402 -10.89 6.42 26.25
C GLU A 402 -11.80 7.30 27.11
N ALA A 403 -11.96 8.57 26.73
CA ALA A 403 -12.83 9.51 27.41
C ALA A 403 -14.33 9.22 27.19
N ASN A 404 -14.69 8.45 26.15
CA ASN A 404 -16.09 8.14 25.83
C ASN A 404 -16.54 6.90 26.63
N PRO A 405 -17.60 7.04 27.47
CA PRO A 405 -18.03 5.95 28.35
C PRO A 405 -18.59 4.73 27.62
N ASP A 406 -19.04 4.87 26.38
CA ASP A 406 -19.62 3.80 25.55
C ASP A 406 -18.61 3.20 24.56
N LEU A 407 -17.35 3.60 24.65
CA LEU A 407 -16.28 3.05 23.83
C LEU A 407 -15.20 2.38 24.70
N GLU A 408 -14.40 1.53 24.11
CA GLU A 408 -13.25 0.87 24.70
C GLU A 408 -12.07 0.92 23.75
N ALA A 409 -10.99 1.59 24.13
CA ALA A 409 -9.74 1.64 23.40
C ALA A 409 -8.98 0.31 23.58
N ARG A 410 -8.29 -0.17 22.54
CA ARG A 410 -7.61 -1.47 22.53
C ARG A 410 -6.12 -1.36 22.25
N SER A 411 -5.73 -0.78 21.14
CA SER A 411 -4.31 -0.60 20.81
C SER A 411 -4.08 0.70 20.06
N LEU A 412 -2.87 1.22 20.20
CA LEU A 412 -2.37 2.39 19.47
C LEU A 412 -0.91 2.12 19.10
N ASN A 413 -0.62 2.04 17.80
CA ASN A 413 0.73 1.94 17.28
C ASN A 413 0.84 2.78 16.01
N LEU A 414 1.91 3.55 15.87
CA LEU A 414 2.09 4.49 14.77
C LEU A 414 0.84 5.38 14.61
N SER A 415 0.23 5.38 13.42
CA SER A 415 -1.01 6.11 13.14
C SER A 415 -2.26 5.21 13.13
N VAL A 416 -2.20 3.99 13.69
CA VAL A 416 -3.32 3.04 13.77
C VAL A 416 -3.83 2.95 15.20
N ALA A 417 -5.12 3.22 15.39
CA ALA A 417 -5.84 2.99 16.64
C ALA A 417 -6.92 1.94 16.44
N THR A 418 -7.04 1.00 17.38
CA THR A 418 -8.14 0.02 17.43
C THR A 418 -8.98 0.22 18.67
N PHE A 419 -10.28 0.07 18.52
CA PHE A 419 -11.25 0.27 19.59
C PHE A 419 -12.56 -0.45 19.26
N ARG A 420 -13.50 -0.48 20.20
CA ARG A 420 -14.86 -1.00 19.95
C ARG A 420 -15.90 -0.18 20.68
N TYR A 421 -17.11 -0.22 20.17
CA TYR A 421 -18.29 0.24 20.90
C TYR A 421 -18.63 -0.81 21.96
N LEU A 422 -18.50 -0.43 23.22
CA LEU A 422 -18.84 -1.25 24.40
C LEU A 422 -19.72 -0.41 25.31
N PRO A 423 -21.06 -0.61 25.26
CA PRO A 423 -21.99 0.17 26.08
C PRO A 423 -21.63 0.12 27.56
N ARG A 424 -21.76 1.24 28.26
CA ARG A 424 -21.40 1.36 29.67
C ARG A 424 -22.01 0.27 30.54
N ASN A 425 -23.27 -0.07 30.27
CA ASN A 425 -24.03 -1.11 31.00
C ASN A 425 -23.58 -2.55 30.64
N MET A 426 -22.72 -2.73 29.64
CA MET A 426 -22.16 -4.04 29.26
C MET A 426 -20.72 -4.24 29.74
N LYS A 427 -20.07 -3.21 30.31
CA LYS A 427 -18.66 -3.30 30.73
C LYS A 427 -18.43 -4.38 31.79
N ARG A 428 -19.37 -4.49 32.75
CA ARG A 428 -19.33 -5.54 33.78
C ARG A 428 -19.58 -6.92 33.17
N ASP A 429 -20.59 -7.02 32.30
CA ASP A 429 -20.92 -8.29 31.64
C ASP A 429 -19.76 -8.81 30.76
N MET A 430 -18.96 -7.91 30.18
CA MET A 430 -17.76 -8.29 29.41
C MET A 430 -16.64 -8.86 30.28
N GLN A 431 -16.53 -8.43 31.54
CA GLN A 431 -15.54 -8.97 32.48
C GLN A 431 -15.95 -10.34 33.03
N ASP A 432 -17.25 -10.51 33.31
CA ASP A 432 -17.79 -11.67 34.03
C ASP A 432 -18.55 -12.66 33.08
N GLY A 433 -18.91 -12.22 31.90
CA GLY A 433 -19.86 -12.90 31.05
C GLY A 433 -19.25 -13.64 29.86
N GLY A 434 -19.13 -14.87 29.91
CA GLY A 434 -18.66 -15.83 28.92
C GLY A 434 -18.85 -15.51 27.39
N PRO A 435 -18.64 -16.50 26.51
CA PRO A 435 -18.58 -16.30 25.04
C PRO A 435 -19.77 -15.57 24.42
N ALA A 436 -20.98 -15.73 24.99
CA ALA A 436 -22.21 -15.12 24.46
C ALA A 436 -22.20 -13.59 24.48
N VAL A 437 -21.54 -12.97 25.50
CA VAL A 437 -21.39 -11.51 25.59
C VAL A 437 -20.38 -11.02 24.56
N ALA A 438 -19.26 -11.71 24.39
CA ALA A 438 -18.25 -11.41 23.39
C ALA A 438 -18.83 -11.48 21.98
N ASP A 439 -19.57 -12.53 21.66
CA ASP A 439 -20.24 -12.71 20.36
C ASP A 439 -21.25 -11.60 20.08
N TYR A 440 -22.02 -11.20 21.10
CA TYR A 440 -22.94 -10.08 20.95
C TYR A 440 -22.19 -8.76 20.67
N VAL A 441 -21.14 -8.43 21.43
CA VAL A 441 -20.35 -7.20 21.23
C VAL A 441 -19.70 -7.21 19.84
N ASN A 442 -19.16 -8.34 19.40
CA ASN A 442 -18.60 -8.50 18.05
C ASN A 442 -19.67 -8.25 16.97
N SER A 443 -20.87 -8.83 17.12
CA SER A 443 -21.98 -8.63 16.19
C SER A 443 -22.46 -7.18 16.16
N LEU A 444 -22.52 -6.52 17.31
CA LEU A 444 -22.88 -5.10 17.43
C LEU A 444 -21.87 -4.23 16.69
N ASN A 445 -20.56 -4.41 16.92
CA ASN A 445 -19.52 -3.64 16.26
C ASN A 445 -19.49 -3.86 14.74
N LYS A 446 -19.74 -5.09 14.27
CA LYS A 446 -19.91 -5.38 12.85
C LYS A 446 -21.09 -4.60 12.24
N ALA A 447 -22.22 -4.53 12.94
CA ALA A 447 -23.39 -3.77 12.48
C ALA A 447 -23.14 -2.25 12.51
N ILE A 448 -22.41 -1.75 13.52
CA ILE A 448 -22.01 -0.33 13.62
C ILE A 448 -21.10 0.02 12.44
N LEU A 449 -20.07 -0.77 12.17
CA LEU A 449 -19.15 -0.54 11.04
C LEU A 449 -19.91 -0.39 9.72
N ALA A 450 -20.79 -1.34 9.41
CA ALA A 450 -21.58 -1.30 8.18
C ALA A 450 -22.43 -0.02 8.10
N LYS A 451 -23.03 0.42 9.21
CA LYS A 451 -23.83 1.65 9.26
C LYS A 451 -22.97 2.91 9.11
N VAL A 452 -21.80 2.96 9.76
CA VAL A 452 -20.84 4.08 9.63
C VAL A 452 -20.42 4.24 8.19
N GLN A 453 -19.95 3.16 7.56
CA GLN A 453 -19.51 3.17 6.16
C GLN A 453 -20.62 3.58 5.19
N ASN A 454 -21.85 3.10 5.39
CA ASN A 454 -23.00 3.44 4.56
C ASN A 454 -23.60 4.83 4.84
N SER A 455 -23.17 5.49 5.91
CA SER A 455 -23.68 6.83 6.25
C SER A 455 -23.15 7.93 5.31
N GLY A 456 -22.04 7.69 4.63
CA GLY A 456 -21.32 8.71 3.84
C GLY A 456 -20.63 9.79 4.67
N ARG A 457 -20.68 9.70 6.02
CA ARG A 457 -20.20 10.73 6.96
C ARG A 457 -18.79 10.43 7.50
N ALA A 458 -18.45 9.14 7.66
CA ALA A 458 -17.18 8.67 8.16
C ALA A 458 -16.85 7.30 7.58
N PHE A 459 -15.58 6.96 7.55
CA PHE A 459 -15.15 5.64 7.14
C PHE A 459 -13.99 5.16 8.02
N VAL A 460 -14.23 4.07 8.74
CA VAL A 460 -13.22 3.27 9.43
C VAL A 460 -13.25 1.86 8.88
N SER A 461 -12.27 1.03 9.18
CA SER A 461 -12.26 -0.39 8.83
C SER A 461 -12.37 -1.27 10.08
N ASN A 462 -12.26 -2.58 9.92
CA ASN A 462 -12.22 -3.51 11.04
C ASN A 462 -10.83 -4.11 11.21
N ALA A 463 -10.59 -4.64 12.39
CA ALA A 463 -9.57 -5.65 12.69
C ALA A 463 -10.20 -6.76 13.54
N ILE A 464 -9.66 -7.98 13.42
CA ILE A 464 -9.98 -9.08 14.33
C ILE A 464 -8.71 -9.37 15.12
N VAL A 465 -8.76 -9.15 16.42
CA VAL A 465 -7.60 -9.27 17.31
C VAL A 465 -7.99 -10.16 18.49
N ASN A 466 -7.35 -11.31 18.63
CA ASN A 466 -7.65 -12.31 19.67
C ASN A 466 -9.13 -12.71 19.75
N GLY A 467 -9.83 -12.74 18.59
CA GLY A 467 -11.25 -13.07 18.50
C GLY A 467 -12.19 -11.88 18.69
N ASP A 468 -11.69 -10.71 19.10
CA ASP A 468 -12.48 -9.48 19.22
C ASP A 468 -12.61 -8.79 17.85
N TYR A 469 -13.84 -8.46 17.46
CA TYR A 469 -14.12 -7.61 16.31
C TYR A 469 -13.99 -6.14 16.70
N LEU A 470 -12.96 -5.48 16.21
CA LEU A 470 -12.63 -4.10 16.54
C LEU A 470 -12.90 -3.17 15.35
N LEU A 471 -13.25 -1.93 15.64
CA LEU A 471 -13.15 -0.82 14.73
C LEU A 471 -11.68 -0.40 14.67
N ARG A 472 -11.18 -0.13 13.47
CA ARG A 472 -9.79 0.28 13.25
C ARG A 472 -9.76 1.56 12.44
N ALA A 473 -9.11 2.57 12.95
CA ALA A 473 -8.81 3.82 12.26
C ALA A 473 -7.31 3.92 12.01
N CYS A 474 -6.94 4.32 10.80
CA CYS A 474 -5.56 4.62 10.40
C CYS A 474 -5.52 6.05 9.88
N VAL A 475 -4.75 6.91 10.53
CA VAL A 475 -4.58 8.31 10.11
C VAL A 475 -3.37 8.39 9.19
N VAL A 476 -3.65 8.51 7.89
CA VAL A 476 -2.65 8.71 6.82
C VAL A 476 -3.21 9.73 5.80
N ASN A 477 -3.74 10.83 6.31
CA ASN A 477 -4.45 11.83 5.52
C ASN A 477 -4.11 13.24 5.99
N PHE A 478 -3.33 13.96 5.22
CA PHE A 478 -2.89 15.32 5.54
C PHE A 478 -4.02 16.40 5.56
N ARG A 479 -5.27 15.99 5.35
CA ARG A 479 -6.46 16.87 5.48
C ARG A 479 -7.23 16.64 6.78
N THR A 480 -6.96 15.54 7.48
CA THR A 480 -7.66 15.21 8.72
C THR A 480 -7.25 16.16 9.85
N THR A 481 -8.21 16.61 10.63
CA THR A 481 -8.05 17.49 11.80
C THR A 481 -8.60 16.84 13.06
N GLU A 482 -8.33 17.40 14.24
CA GLU A 482 -8.94 16.97 15.51
C GLU A 482 -10.48 17.03 15.45
N SER A 483 -11.05 18.05 14.82
CA SER A 483 -12.50 18.16 14.63
C SER A 483 -13.11 17.04 13.80
N ASP A 484 -12.37 16.54 12.80
CA ASP A 484 -12.80 15.39 12.01
C ASP A 484 -12.76 14.11 12.86
N ILE A 485 -11.73 13.95 13.69
CA ILE A 485 -11.64 12.84 14.66
C ILE A 485 -12.82 12.86 15.63
N ASP A 486 -13.14 14.02 16.23
CA ASP A 486 -14.29 14.16 17.13
C ASP A 486 -15.60 13.79 16.44
N SER A 487 -15.74 14.21 15.18
CA SER A 487 -16.90 13.88 14.35
C SER A 487 -17.02 12.37 14.14
N VAL A 488 -15.92 11.67 13.83
CA VAL A 488 -15.90 10.20 13.65
C VAL A 488 -16.31 9.48 14.94
N VAL A 489 -15.75 9.87 16.08
CA VAL A 489 -16.09 9.30 17.40
C VAL A 489 -17.56 9.54 17.75
N GLY A 490 -18.05 10.76 17.48
CA GLY A 490 -19.45 11.13 17.67
C GLY A 490 -20.42 10.31 16.82
N ILE A 491 -20.12 10.12 15.53
CA ILE A 491 -20.93 9.34 14.59
C ILE A 491 -21.01 7.87 15.03
N ILE A 492 -19.90 7.27 15.48
CA ILE A 492 -19.88 5.89 15.97
C ILE A 492 -20.78 5.74 17.20
N SER A 493 -20.72 6.68 18.12
CA SER A 493 -21.56 6.69 19.35
C SER A 493 -23.04 6.92 19.01
N GLU A 494 -23.35 7.85 18.11
CA GLU A 494 -24.71 8.14 17.62
C GLU A 494 -25.35 6.89 16.99
N ILE A 495 -24.61 6.16 16.17
CA ILE A 495 -25.07 4.94 15.50
C ILE A 495 -25.13 3.77 16.49
N GLY A 496 -24.19 3.67 17.42
CA GLY A 496 -24.10 2.55 18.36
C GLY A 496 -25.28 2.47 19.34
N LYS A 497 -25.73 3.59 19.89
CA LYS A 497 -26.82 3.65 20.87
C LYS A 497 -28.11 2.98 20.40
N PRO A 498 -28.73 3.37 19.27
CA PRO A 498 -29.98 2.75 18.79
C PRO A 498 -29.76 1.31 18.31
N LEU A 499 -28.59 0.97 17.80
CA LEU A 499 -28.27 -0.40 17.43
C LEU A 499 -28.21 -1.31 18.66
N HIS A 500 -27.54 -0.86 19.72
CA HIS A 500 -27.50 -1.59 20.98
C HIS A 500 -28.90 -1.80 21.56
N ALA A 501 -29.73 -0.75 21.64
CA ALA A 501 -31.11 -0.84 22.15
C ALA A 501 -31.96 -1.86 21.39
N ARG A 502 -31.73 -2.00 20.07
CA ARG A 502 -32.49 -2.92 19.21
C ARG A 502 -31.93 -4.36 19.23
N MET A 503 -30.61 -4.51 19.28
CA MET A 503 -29.92 -5.79 19.09
C MET A 503 -29.67 -6.54 20.41
N ARG A 504 -29.75 -5.87 21.57
CA ARG A 504 -29.43 -6.46 22.87
C ARG A 504 -30.33 -7.69 23.12
N PRO A 505 -29.74 -8.86 23.36
CA PRO A 505 -30.49 -10.07 23.69
C PRO A 505 -31.25 -9.91 25.02
N LYS A 506 -32.47 -10.42 25.10
CA LYS A 506 -33.30 -10.30 26.31
C LYS A 506 -32.66 -10.88 27.56
N HIS A 507 -31.90 -11.97 27.43
CA HIS A 507 -31.20 -12.62 28.53
C HIS A 507 -29.96 -11.85 29.03
N LEU A 508 -29.48 -10.86 28.28
CA LEU A 508 -28.45 -9.91 28.69
C LEU A 508 -29.04 -8.58 29.15
N ALA A 509 -30.36 -8.48 29.26
CA ALA A 509 -31.08 -7.25 29.58
C ALA A 509 -31.38 -7.07 31.08
N ALA A 510 -30.86 -7.95 31.96
CA ALA A 510 -31.07 -7.95 33.39
C ALA A 510 -30.06 -7.06 34.14
#